data_2cf134aabbbea2614a2bdbf9b5ab06e2
#
_entry.id   2cf134aabbbea2614a2bdbf9b5ab06e2
#
_cell.length_a   1.000
_cell.length_b   1.000
_cell.length_c   1.000
_cell.angle_alpha   90.00
_cell.angle_beta   90.00
_cell.angle_gamma   90.00
#
_symmetry.space_group_name_H-M   'P 1'
#
loop_
_entity.id
_entity.type
_entity.pdbx_description
1 polymer ?
#
loop_
_entity_poly.entity_id
_entity_poly.type
_entity_poly.pdbx_seq_one_letter_code
_entity_poly.pdbx_strand_id
1 'polypeptide(L)'
;MVLAVALAMLGMAVAAWDAIRLQQQAARRSPAVQAQVMALLDLAARGRAWTAEERVSQVNGFFNRRVDWREDTEVWGRVDYWASPMEMFEKGAGDCEDIAMGKYFTLLGMGLPPTSLRMVYVKANHEGRVQAHMVLAWYPRPEAEPMILDNLNPELLPASQRRDLQPVFSFNAEGLWQGVGAQGAGNPLARLGVWRDALQRSRDEGF
;
A
#
# COMPACT_ATOMS: atom_id res chain seq x y z
N MET A 1 -12.28 25.84 43.23
CA MET A 1 -12.20 26.27 41.81
C MET A 1 -11.17 25.38 41.13
N VAL A 2 -11.61 24.31 40.48
CA VAL A 2 -10.73 23.33 39.82
C VAL A 2 -10.72 23.70 38.33
N LEU A 3 -9.55 24.14 37.82
CA LEU A 3 -9.34 24.40 36.41
C LEU A 3 -9.20 23.04 35.69
N ALA A 4 -10.17 22.67 34.88
CA ALA A 4 -10.07 21.56 33.97
C ALA A 4 -9.22 21.99 32.77
N VAL A 5 -7.99 21.47 32.68
CA VAL A 5 -7.14 21.62 31.50
C VAL A 5 -7.66 20.64 30.46
N ALA A 6 -8.35 21.13 29.43
CA ALA A 6 -8.71 20.35 28.27
C ALA A 6 -7.42 20.11 27.44
N LEU A 7 -6.89 18.89 27.49
CA LEU A 7 -5.82 18.44 26.59
C LEU A 7 -6.43 18.29 25.19
N ALA A 8 -6.22 19.27 24.32
CA ALA A 8 -6.52 19.14 22.90
C ALA A 8 -5.57 18.10 22.29
N MET A 9 -6.09 16.91 22.04
CA MET A 9 -5.43 15.93 21.19
C MET A 9 -5.36 16.53 19.78
N LEU A 10 -4.22 17.10 19.41
CA LEU A 10 -3.90 17.36 18.02
C LEU A 10 -3.76 15.99 17.35
N GLY A 11 -4.85 15.49 16.80
CA GLY A 11 -4.80 14.38 15.85
C GLY A 11 -3.92 14.83 14.67
N MET A 12 -2.77 14.20 14.49
CA MET A 12 -2.00 14.34 13.26
C MET A 12 -2.94 13.93 12.12
N ALA A 13 -3.38 14.92 11.35
CA ALA A 13 -4.14 14.66 10.14
C ALA A 13 -3.26 13.76 9.25
N VAL A 14 -3.65 12.51 9.07
CA VAL A 14 -3.12 11.68 8.00
C VAL A 14 -3.29 12.51 6.75
N ALA A 15 -2.21 12.80 6.04
CA ALA A 15 -2.26 13.60 4.85
C ALA A 15 -3.20 12.89 3.85
N ALA A 16 -4.40 13.40 3.74
CA ALA A 16 -5.33 12.97 2.70
C ALA A 16 -4.67 13.23 1.35
N TRP A 17 -4.97 12.40 0.36
CA TRP A 17 -4.49 12.64 -1.01
C TRP A 17 -4.72 14.10 -1.42
N ASP A 18 -3.74 14.65 -2.10
CA ASP A 18 -3.95 15.86 -2.88
C ASP A 18 -4.60 15.50 -4.23
N ALA A 19 -5.92 15.37 -4.22
CA ALA A 19 -6.69 14.99 -5.40
C ALA A 19 -6.47 15.94 -6.59
N ILE A 20 -6.23 17.21 -6.33
CA ILE A 20 -5.95 18.22 -7.38
C ILE A 20 -4.58 17.93 -7.98
N ARG A 21 -3.58 17.70 -7.15
CA ARG A 21 -2.23 17.35 -7.61
C ARG A 21 -2.23 16.04 -8.38
N LEU A 22 -2.91 14.99 -7.89
CA LEU A 22 -3.06 13.71 -8.59
C LEU A 22 -3.62 13.90 -10.00
N GLN A 23 -4.69 14.68 -10.15
CA GLN A 23 -5.28 14.96 -11.46
C GLN A 23 -4.34 15.75 -12.37
N GLN A 24 -3.65 16.76 -11.84
CA GLN A 24 -2.69 17.56 -12.58
C GLN A 24 -1.48 16.74 -13.05
N GLN A 25 -0.94 15.89 -12.19
CA GLN A 25 0.17 15.02 -12.54
C GLN A 25 -0.23 13.97 -13.57
N ALA A 26 -1.43 13.37 -13.42
CA ALA A 26 -1.96 12.43 -14.39
C ALA A 26 -2.19 13.06 -15.77
N ALA A 27 -2.73 14.28 -15.83
CA ALA A 27 -2.97 15.01 -17.07
C ALA A 27 -1.67 15.34 -17.84
N ARG A 28 -0.53 15.46 -17.15
CA ARG A 28 0.79 15.68 -17.75
C ARG A 28 1.41 14.42 -18.35
N ARG A 29 0.91 13.23 -18.00
CA ARG A 29 1.47 11.94 -18.47
C ARG A 29 0.75 11.46 -19.73
N SER A 30 -0.39 10.79 -19.57
CA SER A 30 -1.15 10.27 -20.71
C SER A 30 -2.65 10.18 -20.39
N PRO A 31 -3.52 10.10 -21.42
CA PRO A 31 -4.95 9.84 -21.22
C PRO A 31 -5.22 8.53 -20.46
N ALA A 32 -4.39 7.51 -20.63
CA ALA A 32 -4.52 6.24 -19.92
C ALA A 32 -4.27 6.41 -18.42
N VAL A 33 -3.18 7.10 -18.02
CA VAL A 33 -2.90 7.42 -16.62
C VAL A 33 -4.02 8.29 -16.02
N GLN A 34 -4.51 9.28 -16.77
CA GLN A 34 -5.60 10.11 -16.33
C GLN A 34 -6.87 9.30 -16.05
N ALA A 35 -7.22 8.34 -16.92
CA ALA A 35 -8.36 7.47 -16.72
C ALA A 35 -8.20 6.57 -15.47
N GLN A 36 -6.99 6.04 -15.21
CA GLN A 36 -6.72 5.24 -14.02
C GLN A 36 -6.82 6.06 -12.73
N VAL A 37 -6.24 7.27 -12.71
CA VAL A 37 -6.33 8.17 -11.55
C VAL A 37 -7.77 8.61 -11.30
N MET A 38 -8.56 8.92 -12.33
CA MET A 38 -9.97 9.25 -12.18
C MET A 38 -10.77 8.06 -11.62
N ALA A 39 -10.51 6.83 -12.10
CA ALA A 39 -11.15 5.63 -11.56
C ALA A 39 -10.75 5.38 -10.08
N LEU A 40 -9.53 5.71 -9.70
CA LEU A 40 -9.05 5.61 -8.32
C LEU A 40 -9.72 6.63 -7.41
N LEU A 41 -9.87 7.88 -7.87
CA LEU A 41 -10.57 8.94 -7.15
C LEU A 41 -12.07 8.65 -7.00
N ASP A 42 -12.70 8.08 -8.03
CA ASP A 42 -14.10 7.60 -7.97
C ASP A 42 -14.25 6.46 -6.95
N LEU A 43 -13.32 5.49 -6.94
CA LEU A 43 -13.29 4.43 -5.92
C LEU A 43 -13.22 5.03 -4.52
N ALA A 44 -12.33 5.99 -4.29
CA ALA A 44 -12.17 6.65 -3.01
C ALA A 44 -13.42 7.46 -2.61
N ALA A 45 -14.06 8.15 -3.55
CA ALA A 45 -15.28 8.90 -3.31
C ALA A 45 -16.43 7.97 -2.87
N ARG A 46 -16.63 6.84 -3.56
CA ARG A 46 -17.61 5.82 -3.16
C ARG A 46 -17.28 5.19 -1.82
N GLY A 47 -15.99 5.00 -1.56
CA GLY A 47 -15.47 4.42 -0.32
C GLY A 47 -15.73 5.24 0.94
N ARG A 48 -16.18 6.49 0.84
CA ARG A 48 -16.54 7.31 2.01
C ARG A 48 -17.67 6.70 2.85
N ALA A 49 -18.59 6.00 2.20
CA ALA A 49 -19.71 5.34 2.86
C ALA A 49 -19.40 3.91 3.32
N TRP A 50 -18.22 3.36 2.98
CA TRP A 50 -17.85 1.99 3.27
C TRP A 50 -17.19 1.83 4.62
N THR A 51 -17.34 0.65 5.20
CA THR A 51 -16.54 0.19 6.34
C THR A 51 -15.06 0.08 5.95
N ALA A 52 -14.16 -0.02 6.92
CA ALA A 52 -12.74 -0.23 6.66
C ALA A 52 -12.49 -1.54 5.88
N GLU A 53 -13.19 -2.61 6.25
CA GLU A 53 -13.09 -3.92 5.59
C GLU A 53 -13.55 -3.87 4.14
N GLU A 54 -14.66 -3.19 3.85
CA GLU A 54 -15.13 -2.97 2.48
C GLU A 54 -14.12 -2.18 1.65
N ARG A 55 -13.53 -1.11 2.21
CA ARG A 55 -12.45 -0.34 1.55
C ARG A 55 -11.29 -1.25 1.18
N VAL A 56 -10.81 -2.04 2.13
CA VAL A 56 -9.70 -2.97 1.95
C VAL A 56 -9.99 -3.97 0.84
N SER A 57 -11.18 -4.60 0.86
CA SER A 57 -11.61 -5.56 -0.16
C SER A 57 -11.71 -4.92 -1.55
N GLN A 58 -12.34 -3.74 -1.64
CA GLN A 58 -12.52 -3.03 -2.92
C GLN A 58 -11.19 -2.55 -3.51
N VAL A 59 -10.26 -2.06 -2.67
CA VAL A 59 -8.93 -1.64 -3.11
C VAL A 59 -8.12 -2.84 -3.57
N ASN A 60 -8.15 -3.97 -2.83
CA ASN A 60 -7.48 -5.19 -3.28
C ASN A 60 -7.95 -5.61 -4.67
N GLY A 61 -9.25 -5.71 -4.87
CA GLY A 61 -9.83 -6.06 -6.16
C GLY A 61 -9.58 -5.03 -7.27
N PHE A 62 -9.49 -3.72 -6.94
CA PHE A 62 -9.21 -2.68 -7.91
C PHE A 62 -7.84 -2.87 -8.57
N PHE A 63 -6.80 -3.01 -7.77
CA PHE A 63 -5.43 -3.18 -8.29
C PHE A 63 -5.25 -4.53 -8.98
N ASN A 64 -5.73 -5.62 -8.38
CA ASN A 64 -5.57 -6.96 -8.97
C ASN A 64 -6.26 -7.14 -10.33
N ARG A 65 -7.24 -6.30 -10.67
CA ARG A 65 -7.92 -6.34 -11.99
C ARG A 65 -7.40 -5.32 -13.00
N ARG A 66 -6.60 -4.33 -12.58
CA ARG A 66 -6.22 -3.19 -13.43
C ARG A 66 -4.73 -3.11 -13.71
N VAL A 67 -3.93 -3.87 -13.00
CA VAL A 67 -2.47 -3.90 -13.18
C VAL A 67 -2.08 -5.31 -13.58
N ASP A 68 -1.43 -5.42 -14.72
CA ASP A 68 -0.83 -6.67 -15.17
C ASP A 68 0.42 -6.94 -14.34
N TRP A 69 0.52 -8.14 -13.76
CA TRP A 69 1.75 -8.52 -13.07
C TRP A 69 2.86 -8.79 -14.07
N ARG A 70 3.98 -8.10 -13.95
CA ARG A 70 5.20 -8.27 -14.75
C ARG A 70 6.43 -7.96 -13.93
N GLU A 71 7.48 -8.71 -14.19
CA GLU A 71 8.79 -8.48 -13.59
C GLU A 71 9.36 -7.10 -13.95
N ASP A 72 10.10 -6.49 -13.03
CA ASP A 72 10.76 -5.21 -13.21
C ASP A 72 11.69 -5.17 -14.43
N THR A 73 12.38 -6.27 -14.68
CA THR A 73 13.27 -6.40 -15.86
C THR A 73 12.52 -6.23 -17.18
N GLU A 74 11.25 -6.64 -17.24
CA GLU A 74 10.40 -6.48 -18.42
C GLU A 74 9.83 -5.05 -18.52
N VAL A 75 9.40 -4.49 -17.39
CA VAL A 75 8.72 -3.18 -17.33
C VAL A 75 9.70 -2.02 -17.38
N TRP A 76 10.80 -2.12 -16.61
CA TRP A 76 11.74 -1.02 -16.34
C TRP A 76 13.15 -1.27 -16.88
N GLY A 77 13.48 -2.49 -17.31
CA GLY A 77 14.83 -2.89 -17.67
C GLY A 77 15.81 -2.86 -16.49
N ARG A 78 15.29 -3.01 -15.27
CA ARG A 78 16.04 -3.01 -14.00
C ARG A 78 15.68 -4.25 -13.21
N VAL A 79 16.54 -4.65 -12.28
CA VAL A 79 16.33 -5.86 -11.46
C VAL A 79 15.37 -5.62 -10.31
N ASP A 80 15.34 -4.40 -9.78
CA ASP A 80 14.54 -4.02 -8.59
C ASP A 80 14.21 -2.53 -8.71
N TYR A 81 12.99 -2.19 -9.07
CA TYR A 81 12.51 -0.83 -9.23
C TYR A 81 11.12 -0.66 -8.64
N TRP A 82 11.02 -0.08 -7.49
CA TRP A 82 9.76 0.19 -6.81
C TRP A 82 9.06 1.39 -7.42
N ALA A 83 8.13 1.15 -8.32
CA ALA A 83 7.42 2.21 -9.03
C ALA A 83 6.41 2.93 -8.12
N SER A 84 6.23 4.24 -8.32
CA SER A 84 5.10 4.94 -7.73
C SER A 84 3.78 4.45 -8.35
N PRO A 85 2.62 4.66 -7.69
CA PRO A 85 1.35 4.26 -8.27
C PRO A 85 1.08 4.87 -9.65
N MET A 86 1.56 6.09 -9.90
CA MET A 86 1.36 6.76 -11.19
C MET A 86 2.30 6.21 -12.27
N GLU A 87 3.54 5.86 -11.92
CA GLU A 87 4.47 5.15 -12.81
C GLU A 87 3.93 3.77 -13.19
N MET A 88 3.42 3.02 -12.21
CA MET A 88 2.75 1.73 -12.45
C MET A 88 1.53 1.89 -13.38
N PHE A 89 0.68 2.90 -13.18
CA PHE A 89 -0.45 3.16 -14.09
C PHE A 89 0.00 3.56 -15.50
N GLU A 90 1.13 4.23 -15.65
CA GLU A 90 1.69 4.60 -16.95
C GLU A 90 2.12 3.37 -17.75
N LYS A 91 2.64 2.36 -17.08
CA LYS A 91 3.01 1.07 -17.68
C LYS A 91 1.81 0.12 -17.81
N GLY A 92 0.76 0.31 -17.02
CA GLY A 92 -0.34 -0.64 -16.90
C GLY A 92 0.09 -1.97 -16.27
N ALA A 93 1.31 -2.03 -15.77
CA ALA A 93 1.95 -3.21 -15.23
C ALA A 93 2.88 -2.86 -14.07
N GLY A 94 3.14 -3.82 -13.21
CA GLY A 94 4.07 -3.74 -12.09
C GLY A 94 4.18 -5.08 -11.39
N ASP A 95 5.13 -5.22 -10.51
CA ASP A 95 5.29 -6.45 -9.75
C ASP A 95 4.62 -6.40 -8.36
N CYS A 96 5.03 -7.27 -7.45
CA CYS A 96 4.32 -7.44 -6.18
C CYS A 96 4.42 -6.21 -5.27
N GLU A 97 5.58 -5.56 -5.19
CA GLU A 97 5.76 -4.37 -4.37
C GLU A 97 5.04 -3.15 -4.92
N ASP A 98 5.00 -2.96 -6.23
CA ASP A 98 4.29 -1.87 -6.90
C ASP A 98 2.79 -1.96 -6.62
N ILE A 99 2.22 -3.18 -6.79
CA ILE A 99 0.82 -3.45 -6.53
C ILE A 99 0.49 -3.27 -5.05
N ALA A 100 1.35 -3.75 -4.16
CA ALA A 100 1.17 -3.60 -2.72
C ALA A 100 1.26 -2.12 -2.28
N MET A 101 2.21 -1.34 -2.85
CA MET A 101 2.31 0.11 -2.61
C MET A 101 1.10 0.87 -3.14
N GLY A 102 0.60 0.53 -4.33
CA GLY A 102 -0.61 1.11 -4.88
C GLY A 102 -1.81 0.95 -3.92
N LYS A 103 -1.98 -0.27 -3.39
CA LYS A 103 -3.00 -0.56 -2.37
C LYS A 103 -2.77 0.24 -1.08
N TYR A 104 -1.51 0.28 -0.59
CA TYR A 104 -1.12 1.01 0.62
C TYR A 104 -1.48 2.49 0.54
N PHE A 105 -1.00 3.21 -0.48
CA PHE A 105 -1.27 4.63 -0.63
C PHE A 105 -2.76 4.92 -0.85
N THR A 106 -3.47 4.04 -1.57
CA THR A 106 -4.91 4.18 -1.77
C THR A 106 -5.68 4.09 -0.47
N LEU A 107 -5.38 3.11 0.37
CA LEU A 107 -6.04 2.95 1.66
C LEU A 107 -5.73 4.10 2.62
N LEU A 108 -4.50 4.64 2.61
CA LEU A 108 -4.17 5.87 3.34
C LEU A 108 -5.03 7.05 2.86
N GLY A 109 -5.13 7.25 1.54
CA GLY A 109 -5.95 8.30 0.94
C GLY A 109 -7.45 8.13 1.22
N MET A 110 -7.92 6.92 1.45
CA MET A 110 -9.28 6.61 1.90
C MET A 110 -9.45 6.72 3.43
N GLY A 111 -8.44 7.18 4.16
CA GLY A 111 -8.50 7.50 5.57
C GLY A 111 -8.21 6.35 6.53
N LEU A 112 -7.63 5.25 6.07
CA LEU A 112 -7.14 4.24 6.99
C LEU A 112 -5.87 4.76 7.70
N PRO A 113 -5.74 4.55 9.02
CA PRO A 113 -4.56 5.02 9.74
C PRO A 113 -3.29 4.29 9.28
N PRO A 114 -2.14 4.99 9.13
CA PRO A 114 -0.87 4.35 8.74
C PRO A 114 -0.47 3.20 9.65
N THR A 115 -0.78 3.30 10.94
CA THR A 115 -0.50 2.26 11.94
C THR A 115 -1.24 0.94 11.68
N SER A 116 -2.33 0.97 10.89
CA SER A 116 -3.11 -0.22 10.53
C SER A 116 -2.61 -0.93 9.28
N LEU A 117 -1.62 -0.39 8.58
CA LEU A 117 -1.13 -0.91 7.30
C LEU A 117 0.37 -1.20 7.38
N ARG A 118 0.77 -2.38 6.90
CA ARG A 118 2.19 -2.74 6.77
C ARG A 118 2.44 -3.44 5.43
N MET A 119 3.43 -2.99 4.71
CA MET A 119 4.08 -3.76 3.66
C MET A 119 4.79 -4.94 4.32
N VAL A 120 4.62 -6.15 3.81
CA VAL A 120 5.24 -7.35 4.38
C VAL A 120 6.02 -8.09 3.31
N TYR A 121 7.34 -8.15 3.50
CA TYR A 121 8.19 -9.01 2.69
C TYR A 121 8.08 -10.45 3.19
N VAL A 122 7.75 -11.35 2.30
CA VAL A 122 7.50 -12.76 2.61
C VAL A 122 8.29 -13.69 1.67
N LYS A 123 8.52 -14.91 2.12
CA LYS A 123 8.78 -16.04 1.22
C LYS A 123 7.43 -16.66 0.89
N ALA A 124 7.02 -16.64 -0.37
CA ALA A 124 5.77 -17.21 -0.83
C ALA A 124 6.03 -18.57 -1.48
N ASN A 125 5.25 -19.58 -1.11
CA ASN A 125 5.23 -20.85 -1.84
C ASN A 125 4.07 -20.79 -2.85
N HIS A 126 4.41 -20.54 -4.09
CA HIS A 126 3.44 -20.47 -5.18
C HIS A 126 3.74 -21.57 -6.21
N GLU A 127 2.74 -22.40 -6.51
CA GLU A 127 2.87 -23.54 -7.42
C GLU A 127 4.06 -24.48 -7.10
N GLY A 128 4.33 -24.68 -5.79
CA GLY A 128 5.43 -25.54 -5.33
C GLY A 128 6.82 -24.90 -5.39
N ARG A 129 6.92 -23.62 -5.74
CA ARG A 129 8.19 -22.87 -5.75
C ARG A 129 8.18 -21.79 -4.66
N VAL A 130 9.31 -21.71 -3.95
CA VAL A 130 9.51 -20.63 -2.96
C VAL A 130 10.15 -19.45 -3.66
N GLN A 131 9.49 -18.28 -3.57
CA GLN A 131 9.96 -17.04 -4.19
C GLN A 131 9.85 -15.88 -3.20
N ALA A 132 10.63 -14.82 -3.44
CA ALA A 132 10.46 -13.53 -2.77
C ALA A 132 9.11 -12.93 -3.20
N HIS A 133 8.42 -12.30 -2.24
CA HIS A 133 7.13 -11.69 -2.55
C HIS A 133 6.80 -10.56 -1.56
N MET A 134 5.97 -9.61 -2.00
CA MET A 134 5.49 -8.51 -1.18
C MET A 134 3.97 -8.52 -1.11
N VAL A 135 3.43 -8.41 0.09
CA VAL A 135 1.99 -8.27 0.31
C VAL A 135 1.70 -7.05 1.20
N LEU A 136 0.47 -6.59 1.20
CA LEU A 136 -0.01 -5.60 2.15
C LEU A 136 -0.82 -6.29 3.25
N ALA A 137 -0.48 -6.03 4.51
CA ALA A 137 -1.23 -6.49 5.67
C ALA A 137 -2.05 -5.33 6.25
N TRP A 138 -3.34 -5.55 6.46
CA TRP A 138 -4.22 -4.62 7.15
C TRP A 138 -4.64 -5.17 8.51
N TYR A 139 -4.38 -4.41 9.57
CA TYR A 139 -4.73 -4.70 10.96
C TYR A 139 -6.01 -3.93 11.33
N PRO A 140 -7.17 -4.58 11.51
CA PRO A 140 -8.41 -3.89 11.90
C PRO A 140 -8.34 -3.25 13.29
N ARG A 141 -7.45 -3.74 14.15
CA ARG A 141 -7.06 -3.21 15.47
C ARG A 141 -5.60 -3.59 15.72
N PRO A 142 -4.87 -2.85 16.58
CA PRO A 142 -3.43 -3.09 16.82
C PRO A 142 -3.05 -4.54 17.16
N GLU A 143 -3.90 -5.21 17.95
CA GLU A 143 -3.66 -6.58 18.42
C GLU A 143 -4.41 -7.65 17.59
N ALA A 144 -5.12 -7.23 16.55
CA ALA A 144 -5.87 -8.16 15.72
C ALA A 144 -4.96 -8.86 14.71
N GLU A 145 -5.36 -10.05 14.32
CA GLU A 145 -4.79 -10.73 13.18
C GLU A 145 -5.01 -9.90 11.90
N PRO A 146 -3.98 -9.68 11.09
CA PRO A 146 -4.14 -8.91 9.86
C PRO A 146 -4.82 -9.71 8.76
N MET A 147 -5.56 -8.98 7.92
CA MET A 147 -6.03 -9.46 6.62
C MET A 147 -4.96 -9.17 5.57
N ILE A 148 -4.74 -10.13 4.66
CA ILE A 148 -3.69 -10.06 3.65
C ILE A 148 -4.27 -9.67 2.29
N LEU A 149 -3.75 -8.59 1.73
CA LEU A 149 -4.04 -8.12 0.38
C LEU A 149 -2.89 -8.55 -0.52
N ASP A 150 -3.19 -9.37 -1.49
CA ASP A 150 -2.20 -10.02 -2.33
C ASP A 150 -2.63 -9.98 -3.81
N ASN A 151 -1.69 -10.10 -4.73
CA ASN A 151 -1.94 -10.23 -6.16
C ASN A 151 -1.85 -11.70 -6.63
N LEU A 152 -1.08 -12.55 -5.94
CA LEU A 152 -1.00 -13.99 -6.24
C LEU A 152 -2.26 -14.74 -5.77
N ASN A 153 -2.80 -14.37 -4.63
CA ASN A 153 -4.09 -14.84 -4.16
C ASN A 153 -5.02 -13.64 -3.94
N PRO A 154 -6.02 -13.43 -4.81
CA PRO A 154 -6.89 -12.25 -4.76
C PRO A 154 -7.88 -12.27 -3.59
N GLU A 155 -8.05 -13.40 -2.90
CA GLU A 155 -8.94 -13.51 -1.75
C GLU A 155 -8.37 -12.73 -0.56
N LEU A 156 -9.25 -11.96 0.10
CA LEU A 156 -8.90 -11.26 1.33
C LEU A 156 -9.02 -12.25 2.50
N LEU A 157 -7.89 -12.80 2.92
CA LEU A 157 -7.81 -13.85 3.95
C LEU A 157 -7.02 -13.37 5.17
N PRO A 158 -7.35 -13.85 6.38
CA PRO A 158 -6.52 -13.63 7.55
C PRO A 158 -5.16 -14.34 7.42
N ALA A 159 -4.14 -13.81 8.05
CA ALA A 159 -2.76 -14.31 7.96
C ALA A 159 -2.64 -15.80 8.34
N SER A 160 -3.43 -16.29 9.31
CA SER A 160 -3.45 -17.72 9.72
C SER A 160 -3.92 -18.66 8.60
N GLN A 161 -4.68 -18.18 7.63
CA GLN A 161 -5.12 -18.93 6.46
C GLN A 161 -4.15 -18.85 5.28
N ARG A 162 -3.13 -17.98 5.35
CA ARG A 162 -2.09 -17.81 4.34
C ARG A 162 -0.83 -18.59 4.73
N ARG A 163 -0.97 -19.92 4.81
CA ARG A 163 0.13 -20.84 5.14
C ARG A 163 1.22 -20.94 4.06
N ASP A 164 0.91 -20.46 2.88
CA ASP A 164 1.82 -20.29 1.75
C ASP A 164 2.83 -19.15 1.95
N LEU A 165 2.58 -18.23 2.91
CA LEU A 165 3.42 -17.05 3.16
C LEU A 165 4.23 -17.21 4.45
N GLN A 166 5.53 -17.00 4.36
CA GLN A 166 6.44 -16.92 5.51
C GLN A 166 6.97 -15.50 5.65
N PRO A 167 6.49 -14.69 6.64
CA PRO A 167 6.95 -13.33 6.85
C PRO A 167 8.43 -13.26 7.24
N VAL A 168 9.16 -12.31 6.66
CA VAL A 168 10.57 -12.03 6.95
C VAL A 168 10.72 -10.73 7.72
N PHE A 169 10.16 -9.64 7.19
CA PHE A 169 10.06 -8.34 7.84
C PHE A 169 8.84 -7.58 7.33
N SER A 170 8.41 -6.58 8.09
CA SER A 170 7.34 -5.68 7.69
C SER A 170 7.71 -4.22 7.95
N PHE A 171 7.11 -3.30 7.20
CA PHE A 171 7.39 -1.88 7.32
C PHE A 171 6.22 -1.03 6.84
N ASN A 172 6.26 0.24 7.20
CA ASN A 172 5.45 1.31 6.63
C ASN A 172 6.25 2.62 6.67
N ALA A 173 5.62 3.78 6.55
CA ALA A 173 6.34 5.06 6.63
C ALA A 173 6.87 5.38 8.05
N GLU A 174 6.35 4.72 9.09
CA GLU A 174 6.61 5.03 10.50
C GLU A 174 7.56 4.04 11.17
N GLY A 175 7.61 2.78 10.71
CA GLY A 175 8.36 1.74 11.38
C GLY A 175 8.80 0.59 10.48
N LEU A 176 9.79 -0.13 10.97
CA LEU A 176 10.30 -1.39 10.42
C LEU A 176 10.31 -2.42 11.54
N TRP A 177 9.79 -3.61 11.28
CA TRP A 177 9.64 -4.69 12.27
C TRP A 177 10.17 -6.00 11.73
N GLN A 178 10.68 -6.83 12.62
CA GLN A 178 11.05 -8.22 12.31
C GLN A 178 9.77 -9.06 12.16
N GLY A 179 9.61 -9.75 11.06
CA GLY A 179 8.38 -10.47 10.75
C GLY A 179 7.16 -9.56 10.74
N VAL A 180 6.05 -10.00 11.35
CA VAL A 180 4.80 -9.24 11.52
C VAL A 180 4.56 -8.84 12.98
N GLY A 181 5.52 -9.09 13.86
CA GLY A 181 5.42 -8.79 15.31
C GLY A 181 5.57 -7.31 15.64
N ALA A 182 5.68 -7.03 16.96
CA ALA A 182 5.88 -5.68 17.48
C ALA A 182 7.36 -5.30 17.64
N GLN A 183 8.30 -6.24 17.47
CA GLN A 183 9.72 -5.98 17.64
C GLN A 183 10.25 -5.07 16.53
N GLY A 184 10.62 -3.85 16.91
CA GLY A 184 11.19 -2.87 16.00
C GLY A 184 12.56 -3.31 15.47
N ALA A 185 12.80 -3.06 14.18
CA ALA A 185 14.04 -3.37 13.49
C ALA A 185 14.76 -2.11 12.95
N GLY A 186 14.35 -0.93 13.40
CA GLY A 186 14.96 0.35 13.08
C GLY A 186 14.09 1.27 12.24
N ASN A 187 14.74 2.29 11.65
CA ASN A 187 14.06 3.26 10.80
C ASN A 187 13.95 2.73 9.35
N PRO A 188 12.74 2.57 8.78
CA PRO A 188 12.55 2.06 7.44
C PRO A 188 13.17 2.97 6.37
N LEU A 189 13.08 4.28 6.53
CA LEU A 189 13.59 5.24 5.53
C LEU A 189 15.13 5.30 5.49
N ALA A 190 15.79 4.91 6.59
CA ALA A 190 17.24 4.81 6.63
C ALA A 190 17.76 3.47 6.09
N ARG A 191 16.97 2.39 6.22
CA ARG A 191 17.39 1.01 5.89
C ARG A 191 16.91 0.51 4.53
N LEU A 192 15.77 1.04 4.05
CA LEU A 192 15.14 0.66 2.79
C LEU A 192 15.15 1.85 1.83
N GLY A 193 16.28 2.06 1.13
CA GLY A 193 16.45 3.20 0.21
C GLY A 193 15.42 3.20 -0.92
N VAL A 194 15.13 2.04 -1.50
CA VAL A 194 14.11 1.88 -2.56
C VAL A 194 12.71 2.31 -2.08
N TRP A 195 12.32 1.95 -0.85
CA TRP A 195 11.07 2.38 -0.23
C TRP A 195 11.03 3.91 -0.01
N ARG A 196 12.11 4.48 0.55
CA ARG A 196 12.20 5.93 0.75
C ARG A 196 12.00 6.69 -0.55
N ASP A 197 12.66 6.24 -1.61
CA ASP A 197 12.65 6.92 -2.91
C ASP A 197 11.27 6.76 -3.60
N ALA A 198 10.63 5.58 -3.51
CA ALA A 198 9.28 5.35 -3.99
C ALA A 198 8.23 6.16 -3.21
N LEU A 199 8.37 6.23 -1.88
CA LEU A 199 7.52 7.05 -1.00
C LEU A 199 7.61 8.54 -1.36
N GLN A 200 8.83 9.05 -1.64
CA GLN A 200 9.00 10.43 -2.04
C GLN A 200 8.34 10.72 -3.38
N ARG A 201 8.55 9.88 -4.40
CA ARG A 201 7.88 10.05 -5.71
C ARG A 201 6.36 10.01 -5.57
N SER A 202 5.81 9.08 -4.80
CA SER A 202 4.37 8.98 -4.58
C SER A 202 3.80 10.26 -3.95
N ARG A 203 4.48 10.82 -2.95
CA ARG A 203 4.09 12.11 -2.32
C ARG A 203 4.17 13.28 -3.29
N ASP A 204 5.18 13.31 -4.15
CA ASP A 204 5.33 14.36 -5.18
C ASP A 204 4.23 14.28 -6.24
N GLU A 205 3.66 13.10 -6.44
CA GLU A 205 2.50 12.86 -7.32
C GLU A 205 1.16 13.21 -6.66
N GLY A 206 1.10 13.28 -5.32
CA GLY A 206 -0.11 13.63 -4.56
C GLY A 206 -0.74 12.49 -3.76
N PHE A 207 -0.05 11.32 -3.66
CA PHE A 207 -0.46 10.19 -2.82
C PHE A 207 -0.10 10.37 -1.36
#